data_44afee4a403322cc643797894557e09e
#
_entry.id   44afee4a403322cc643797894557e09e
#
_cell.length_a   1.000
_cell.length_b   1.000
_cell.length_c   1.000
_cell.angle_alpha   90.00
_cell.angle_beta   90.00
_cell.angle_gamma   90.00
#
_symmetry.space_group_name_H-M   'P 1'
#
loop_
_entity.id
_entity.type
_entity.pdbx_description
1 polymer ?
#
loop_
_entity_poly.entity_id
_entity_poly.type
_entity_poly.pdbx_seq_one_letter_code
_entity_poly.pdbx_strand_id
1 'polypeptide(L)'
;MGGETPNRLWDEGRPFILAFWHGRLLMMPCCWRPGVPMRMLISQHRDGGLIADTIAHFRLGAVRGSSSQPAKARGKGGAQAIRDLVRLLRQGINIGITPDGPRGPFMRASDGVVALARLSGVPVLPVSAATRRRRLLSTWDRFQVPLPFSHGVFVWSDAIDVARDADAAALEAARLAVERALNHATAEADRLMGHSPLEPASPSA
;
A
#
# COMPACT_ATOMS: atom_id res chain seq x y z
N MET A 1 -11.18 11.15 4.97
CA MET A 1 -11.97 11.59 3.80
C MET A 1 -12.03 10.42 2.83
N GLY A 2 -13.12 10.28 2.05
CA GLY A 2 -13.29 9.17 1.09
C GLY A 2 -13.50 7.79 1.74
N GLY A 3 -13.99 7.75 2.98
CA GLY A 3 -14.20 6.49 3.72
C GLY A 3 -15.40 5.67 3.27
N GLU A 4 -16.21 6.16 2.35
CA GLU A 4 -17.41 5.47 1.85
C GLU A 4 -17.04 4.18 1.11
N THR A 5 -16.03 4.24 0.26
CA THR A 5 -15.57 3.08 -0.53
C THR A 5 -15.06 1.93 0.34
N PRO A 6 -14.09 2.14 1.26
CA PRO A 6 -13.65 1.04 2.13
C PRO A 6 -14.79 0.53 3.03
N ASN A 7 -15.65 1.40 3.55
CA ASN A 7 -16.77 0.98 4.38
C ASN A 7 -17.72 0.06 3.61
N ARG A 8 -18.11 0.42 2.38
CA ARG A 8 -18.94 -0.41 1.52
C ARG A 8 -18.29 -1.78 1.26
N LEU A 9 -17.01 -1.82 0.89
CA LEU A 9 -16.30 -3.08 0.64
C LEU A 9 -16.25 -3.97 1.88
N TRP A 10 -16.04 -3.39 3.05
CA TRP A 10 -16.06 -4.13 4.33
C TRP A 10 -17.45 -4.65 4.67
N ASP A 11 -18.50 -3.85 4.45
CA ASP A 11 -19.88 -4.24 4.72
C ASP A 11 -20.36 -5.35 3.77
N GLU A 12 -19.88 -5.34 2.53
CA GLU A 12 -20.13 -6.38 1.51
C GLU A 12 -19.24 -7.63 1.70
N GLY A 13 -18.29 -7.61 2.63
CA GLY A 13 -17.31 -8.70 2.81
C GLY A 13 -16.38 -8.88 1.59
N ARG A 14 -16.21 -7.87 0.77
CA ARG A 14 -15.40 -7.90 -0.46
C ARG A 14 -13.95 -7.54 -0.14
N PRO A 15 -12.99 -8.43 -0.41
CA PRO A 15 -11.59 -8.14 -0.19
C PRO A 15 -11.05 -7.13 -1.21
N PHE A 16 -10.01 -6.42 -0.82
CA PHE A 16 -9.28 -5.50 -1.67
C PHE A 16 -7.78 -5.46 -1.32
N ILE A 17 -7.00 -4.89 -2.22
CA ILE A 17 -5.58 -4.62 -2.01
C ILE A 17 -5.45 -3.19 -1.51
N LEU A 18 -5.07 -3.03 -0.24
CA LEU A 18 -4.76 -1.73 0.34
C LEU A 18 -3.39 -1.29 -0.12
N ALA A 19 -3.31 -0.20 -0.89
CA ALA A 19 -2.05 0.36 -1.36
C ALA A 19 -1.75 1.68 -0.64
N PHE A 20 -0.50 1.87 -0.20
CA PHE A 20 -0.01 3.10 0.41
C PHE A 20 1.51 3.21 0.26
N TRP A 21 2.06 4.43 0.32
CA TRP A 21 3.50 4.63 0.20
C TRP A 21 4.26 4.16 1.45
N HIS A 22 5.45 3.61 1.28
CA HIS A 22 6.30 3.10 2.36
C HIS A 22 6.56 4.16 3.44
N GLY A 23 6.78 5.40 3.06
CA GLY A 23 6.98 6.51 3.99
C GLY A 23 5.76 6.87 4.86
N ARG A 24 4.57 6.31 4.59
CA ARG A 24 3.34 6.53 5.35
C ARG A 24 2.92 5.33 6.21
N LEU A 25 3.71 4.26 6.20
CA LEU A 25 3.41 2.95 6.79
C LEU A 25 2.96 3.03 8.27
N LEU A 26 3.57 3.90 9.09
CA LEU A 26 3.40 3.87 10.54
C LEU A 26 1.96 4.11 11.01
N MET A 27 1.18 4.90 10.27
CA MET A 27 -0.21 5.21 10.62
C MET A 27 -1.24 4.24 10.01
N MET A 28 -0.85 3.42 9.04
CA MET A 28 -1.79 2.56 8.31
C MET A 28 -2.59 1.59 9.18
N PRO A 29 -2.05 0.99 10.25
CA PRO A 29 -2.87 0.15 11.11
C PRO A 29 -4.09 0.86 11.71
N CYS A 30 -4.01 2.17 11.91
CA CYS A 30 -5.08 2.98 12.52
C CYS A 30 -6.26 3.27 11.56
N CYS A 31 -6.09 3.08 10.24
CA CYS A 31 -7.19 3.27 9.28
C CYS A 31 -8.03 2.00 9.09
N TRP A 32 -7.60 0.88 9.68
CA TRP A 32 -8.21 -0.42 9.42
C TRP A 32 -9.39 -0.70 10.36
N ARG A 33 -10.49 -1.23 9.82
CA ARG A 33 -11.66 -1.63 10.60
C ARG A 33 -11.32 -2.85 11.47
N PRO A 34 -11.48 -2.76 12.81
CA PRO A 34 -11.25 -3.91 13.69
C PRO A 34 -12.11 -5.13 13.31
N GLY A 35 -11.50 -6.32 13.35
CA GLY A 35 -12.17 -7.58 13.05
C GLY A 35 -12.18 -7.97 11.57
N VAL A 36 -11.85 -7.06 10.65
CA VAL A 36 -11.70 -7.40 9.22
C VAL A 36 -10.33 -8.03 8.98
N PRO A 37 -10.25 -9.25 8.41
CA PRO A 37 -8.98 -9.93 8.24
C PRO A 37 -8.09 -9.24 7.21
N MET A 38 -6.82 -9.03 7.58
CA MET A 38 -5.81 -8.41 6.73
C MET A 38 -4.43 -9.02 6.93
N ARG A 39 -3.65 -9.08 5.88
CA ARG A 39 -2.23 -9.43 5.89
C ARG A 39 -1.41 -8.35 5.19
N MET A 40 -0.34 -7.90 5.84
CA MET A 40 0.62 -6.97 5.25
C MET A 40 1.73 -7.76 4.55
N LEU A 41 2.05 -7.38 3.31
CA LEU A 41 3.23 -7.89 2.62
C LEU A 41 4.47 -7.21 3.21
N ILE A 42 5.30 -7.97 3.91
CA ILE A 42 6.48 -7.47 4.62
C ILE A 42 7.73 -8.17 4.10
N SER A 43 8.82 -7.42 3.94
CA SER A 43 10.12 -7.95 3.54
C SER A 43 10.62 -9.04 4.49
N GLN A 44 11.39 -10.01 3.95
CA GLN A 44 12.03 -11.08 4.74
C GLN A 44 13.23 -10.59 5.58
N HIS A 45 13.70 -9.36 5.38
CA HIS A 45 14.81 -8.80 6.15
C HIS A 45 14.47 -8.65 7.63
N ARG A 46 15.51 -8.54 8.47
CA ARG A 46 15.41 -8.48 9.94
C ARG A 46 14.45 -7.39 10.43
N ASP A 47 14.49 -6.21 9.80
CA ASP A 47 13.61 -5.07 10.15
C ASP A 47 12.13 -5.39 9.92
N GLY A 48 11.81 -6.24 8.94
CA GLY A 48 10.46 -6.73 8.72
C GLY A 48 9.91 -7.57 9.87
N GLY A 49 10.76 -8.15 10.73
CA GLY A 49 10.33 -8.85 11.95
C GLY A 49 9.69 -7.88 12.93
N LEU A 50 10.39 -6.79 13.24
CA LEU A 50 9.88 -5.75 14.15
C LEU A 50 8.55 -5.16 13.68
N ILE A 51 8.41 -4.93 12.37
CA ILE A 51 7.16 -4.44 11.79
C ILE A 51 6.04 -5.48 11.95
N ALA A 52 6.33 -6.75 11.67
CA ALA A 52 5.35 -7.84 11.83
C ALA A 52 4.85 -7.96 13.27
N ASP A 53 5.76 -7.88 14.25
CA ASP A 53 5.43 -7.90 15.67
C ASP A 53 4.61 -6.65 16.07
N THR A 54 4.96 -5.50 15.56
CA THR A 54 4.23 -4.25 15.82
C THR A 54 2.80 -4.32 15.30
N ILE A 55 2.57 -4.74 14.06
CA ILE A 55 1.22 -4.81 13.49
C ILE A 55 0.37 -5.92 14.10
N ALA A 56 0.99 -6.94 14.69
CA ALA A 56 0.27 -7.98 15.41
C ALA A 56 -0.52 -7.42 16.60
N HIS A 57 -0.04 -6.37 17.26
CA HIS A 57 -0.77 -5.66 18.31
C HIS A 57 -2.08 -5.03 17.80
N PHE A 58 -2.15 -4.70 16.51
CA PHE A 58 -3.37 -4.24 15.84
C PHE A 58 -4.21 -5.39 15.26
N ARG A 59 -3.88 -6.65 15.60
CA ARG A 59 -4.50 -7.87 15.07
C ARG A 59 -4.38 -8.01 13.54
N LEU A 60 -3.38 -7.36 12.96
CA LEU A 60 -3.03 -7.50 11.55
C LEU A 60 -1.97 -8.58 11.39
N GLY A 61 -2.09 -9.40 10.37
CA GLY A 61 -1.09 -10.42 10.10
C GLY A 61 -0.05 -9.98 9.09
N ALA A 62 1.00 -10.78 8.92
CA ALA A 62 2.04 -10.56 7.94
C ALA A 62 2.17 -11.74 6.98
N VAL A 63 2.44 -11.44 5.70
CA VAL A 63 2.97 -12.39 4.72
C VAL A 63 4.40 -11.99 4.45
N ARG A 64 5.33 -12.90 4.68
CA ARG A 64 6.76 -12.67 4.46
C ARG A 64 7.09 -12.96 3.00
N GLY A 65 7.36 -11.92 2.22
CA GLY A 65 7.70 -12.02 0.80
C GLY A 65 8.90 -11.15 0.44
N SER A 66 9.66 -11.54 -0.59
CA SER A 66 10.70 -10.68 -1.13
C SER A 66 10.15 -9.91 -2.33
N SER A 67 9.87 -8.62 -2.16
CA SER A 67 9.58 -7.70 -3.27
C SER A 67 10.85 -7.00 -3.80
N SER A 68 12.03 -7.48 -3.42
CA SER A 68 13.24 -6.65 -3.47
C SER A 68 14.04 -6.66 -4.78
N GLN A 69 13.62 -7.37 -5.84
CA GLN A 69 14.28 -7.25 -7.15
C GLN A 69 13.33 -7.65 -8.30
N PRO A 70 13.04 -6.75 -9.28
CA PRO A 70 12.33 -7.12 -10.50
C PRO A 70 13.04 -8.25 -11.28
N ALA A 71 14.37 -8.28 -11.25
CA ALA A 71 15.18 -9.33 -11.88
C ALA A 71 15.14 -10.66 -11.13
N LYS A 72 14.90 -10.69 -9.80
CA LYS A 72 14.75 -11.91 -8.99
C LYS A 72 13.28 -12.30 -8.73
N ALA A 73 12.31 -11.43 -9.01
CA ALA A 73 10.89 -11.79 -9.03
C ALA A 73 10.58 -12.83 -10.14
N ARG A 74 11.45 -12.96 -11.14
CA ARG A 74 11.48 -14.11 -12.09
C ARG A 74 12.00 -15.40 -11.45
N GLY A 75 12.56 -15.36 -10.23
CA GLY A 75 12.95 -16.53 -9.46
C GLY A 75 11.76 -17.17 -8.73
N LYS A 76 11.90 -18.46 -8.38
CA LYS A 76 10.85 -19.30 -7.73
C LYS A 76 10.18 -18.66 -6.51
N GLY A 77 10.86 -17.78 -5.76
CA GLY A 77 10.34 -17.16 -4.53
C GLY A 77 9.32 -16.04 -4.77
N GLY A 78 9.49 -15.20 -5.79
CA GLY A 78 8.56 -14.10 -6.08
C GLY A 78 7.22 -14.59 -6.63
N ALA A 79 7.26 -15.58 -7.51
CA ALA A 79 6.04 -16.20 -8.06
C ALA A 79 5.25 -16.95 -6.97
N GLN A 80 5.94 -17.57 -5.99
CA GLN A 80 5.27 -18.23 -4.89
C GLN A 80 4.57 -17.21 -3.98
N ALA A 81 5.23 -16.11 -3.63
CA ALA A 81 4.63 -15.05 -2.82
C ALA A 81 3.35 -14.49 -3.48
N ILE A 82 3.38 -14.23 -4.78
CA ILE A 82 2.18 -13.75 -5.51
C ILE A 82 1.07 -14.80 -5.45
N ARG A 83 1.35 -16.10 -5.66
CA ARG A 83 0.34 -17.16 -5.56
C ARG A 83 -0.29 -17.22 -4.16
N ASP A 84 0.51 -17.06 -3.11
CA ASP A 84 0.03 -17.07 -1.73
C ASP A 84 -0.86 -15.86 -1.44
N LEU A 85 -0.50 -14.68 -1.94
CA LEU A 85 -1.33 -13.47 -1.83
C LEU A 85 -2.65 -13.61 -2.58
N VAL A 86 -2.64 -14.14 -3.81
CA VAL A 86 -3.88 -14.40 -4.58
C VAL A 86 -4.78 -15.39 -3.84
N ARG A 87 -4.21 -16.44 -3.25
CA ARG A 87 -4.98 -17.41 -2.47
C ARG A 87 -5.64 -16.75 -1.26
N LEU A 88 -4.93 -15.89 -0.52
CA LEU A 88 -5.46 -15.17 0.62
C LEU A 88 -6.61 -14.22 0.22
N LEU A 89 -6.43 -13.47 -0.86
CA LEU A 89 -7.48 -12.59 -1.40
C LEU A 89 -8.74 -13.38 -1.78
N ARG A 90 -8.60 -14.55 -2.39
CA ARG A 90 -9.73 -15.44 -2.71
C ARG A 90 -10.41 -16.02 -1.47
N GLN A 91 -9.75 -16.05 -0.34
CA GLN A 91 -10.31 -16.45 0.96
C GLN A 91 -10.96 -15.28 1.72
N GLY A 92 -11.10 -14.10 1.10
CA GLY A 92 -11.68 -12.93 1.73
C GLY A 92 -10.72 -12.15 2.64
N ILE A 93 -9.40 -12.46 2.57
CA ILE A 93 -8.39 -11.77 3.38
C ILE A 93 -7.80 -10.62 2.58
N ASN A 94 -7.91 -9.42 3.09
CA ASN A 94 -7.33 -8.23 2.48
C ASN A 94 -5.80 -8.25 2.53
N ILE A 95 -5.16 -7.61 1.55
CA ILE A 95 -3.70 -7.52 1.48
C ILE A 95 -3.26 -6.05 1.49
N GLY A 96 -2.36 -5.70 2.42
CA GLY A 96 -1.69 -4.40 2.40
C GLY A 96 -0.34 -4.49 1.69
N ILE A 97 -0.06 -3.52 0.82
CA ILE A 97 1.17 -3.48 0.02
C ILE A 97 1.69 -2.05 -0.11
N THR A 98 3.02 -1.90 -0.11
CA THR A 98 3.72 -0.66 -0.45
C THR A 98 4.25 -0.76 -1.89
N PRO A 99 3.60 -0.08 -2.87
CA PRO A 99 3.97 -0.24 -4.28
C PRO A 99 5.38 0.26 -4.63
N ASP A 100 5.91 1.21 -3.87
CA ASP A 100 7.28 1.72 -3.99
C ASP A 100 8.33 0.76 -3.39
N GLY A 101 7.89 -0.32 -2.73
CA GLY A 101 8.75 -1.34 -2.16
C GLY A 101 9.72 -0.81 -1.09
N PRO A 102 10.67 -1.64 -0.64
CA PRO A 102 11.58 -1.27 0.47
C PRO A 102 12.78 -0.42 0.03
N ARG A 103 12.94 -0.11 -1.25
CA ARG A 103 14.11 0.58 -1.80
C ARG A 103 13.76 1.73 -2.74
N GLY A 104 12.48 1.99 -2.96
CA GLY A 104 12.02 2.99 -3.90
C GLY A 104 12.08 2.56 -5.37
N PRO A 105 11.98 3.51 -6.26
CA PRO A 105 12.10 4.96 -6.06
C PRO A 105 10.90 5.57 -5.30
N PHE A 106 11.15 6.67 -4.60
CA PHE A 106 10.19 7.36 -3.74
C PHE A 106 8.92 7.75 -4.48
N MET A 107 7.77 7.30 -3.97
CA MET A 107 6.44 7.59 -4.51
C MET A 107 6.28 7.17 -5.99
N ARG A 108 6.89 6.05 -6.39
CA ARG A 108 6.75 5.39 -7.69
C ARG A 108 6.22 3.97 -7.53
N ALA A 109 5.16 3.65 -8.23
CA ALA A 109 4.55 2.34 -8.11
C ALA A 109 5.24 1.31 -9.03
N SER A 110 5.52 0.14 -8.48
CA SER A 110 5.98 -1.03 -9.25
C SER A 110 4.81 -1.84 -9.79
N ASP A 111 5.08 -2.69 -10.78
CA ASP A 111 4.09 -3.55 -11.45
C ASP A 111 3.44 -4.58 -10.51
N GLY A 112 4.04 -4.86 -9.36
CA GLY A 112 3.59 -5.90 -8.45
C GLY A 112 2.15 -5.73 -7.98
N VAL A 113 1.72 -4.50 -7.72
CA VAL A 113 0.38 -4.19 -7.23
C VAL A 113 -0.69 -4.49 -8.27
N VAL A 114 -0.46 -4.08 -9.54
CA VAL A 114 -1.43 -4.33 -10.64
C VAL A 114 -1.40 -5.77 -11.12
N ALA A 115 -0.25 -6.43 -11.08
CA ALA A 115 -0.16 -7.86 -11.34
C ALA A 115 -0.97 -8.68 -10.31
N LEU A 116 -0.89 -8.31 -9.03
CA LEU A 116 -1.68 -8.95 -7.98
C LEU A 116 -3.19 -8.70 -8.19
N ALA A 117 -3.60 -7.47 -8.51
CA ALA A 117 -4.99 -7.10 -8.79
C ALA A 117 -5.54 -7.90 -9.98
N ARG A 118 -4.81 -7.95 -11.11
CA ARG A 118 -5.19 -8.74 -12.29
C ARG A 118 -5.39 -10.22 -11.97
N LEU A 119 -4.45 -10.83 -11.24
CA LEU A 119 -4.47 -12.27 -10.94
C LEU A 119 -5.54 -12.65 -9.91
N SER A 120 -5.83 -11.78 -8.97
CA SER A 120 -6.85 -12.01 -7.94
C SER A 120 -8.24 -11.60 -8.38
N GLY A 121 -8.36 -10.57 -9.23
CA GLY A 121 -9.63 -9.96 -9.64
C GLY A 121 -10.25 -9.09 -8.57
N VAL A 122 -9.46 -8.62 -7.59
CA VAL A 122 -9.91 -7.68 -6.57
C VAL A 122 -9.33 -6.29 -6.82
N PRO A 123 -10.05 -5.21 -6.43
CA PRO A 123 -9.60 -3.84 -6.67
C PRO A 123 -8.39 -3.47 -5.81
N VAL A 124 -7.63 -2.48 -6.30
CA VAL A 124 -6.64 -1.74 -5.51
C VAL A 124 -7.33 -0.52 -4.90
N LEU A 125 -7.20 -0.35 -3.60
CA LEU A 125 -7.72 0.80 -2.87
C LEU A 125 -6.57 1.64 -2.32
N PRO A 126 -6.24 2.77 -2.96
CA PRO A 126 -5.17 3.66 -2.52
C PRO A 126 -5.59 4.45 -1.28
N VAL A 127 -4.66 4.61 -0.33
CA VAL A 127 -4.85 5.41 0.87
C VAL A 127 -3.56 6.12 1.26
N SER A 128 -3.66 7.29 1.84
CA SER A 128 -2.55 7.99 2.47
C SER A 128 -2.95 8.59 3.81
N ALA A 129 -1.95 8.97 4.62
CA ALA A 129 -2.17 9.61 5.90
C ALA A 129 -1.17 10.74 6.11
N ALA A 130 -1.61 11.78 6.82
CA ALA A 130 -0.73 12.79 7.37
C ALA A 130 -1.18 13.20 8.78
N THR A 131 -0.24 13.69 9.57
CA THR A 131 -0.50 14.26 10.89
C THR A 131 -0.01 15.70 10.95
N ARG A 132 -0.71 16.57 11.69
CA ARG A 132 -0.35 17.98 11.81
C ARG A 132 1.04 18.17 12.42
N ARG A 133 1.38 17.39 13.46
CA ARG A 133 2.71 17.40 14.06
C ARG A 133 3.43 16.12 13.64
N ARG A 134 4.45 16.27 12.82
CA ARG A 134 5.25 15.15 12.32
C ARG A 134 6.71 15.52 12.20
N ARG A 135 7.56 14.50 12.16
CA ARG A 135 8.94 14.58 11.69
C ARG A 135 9.08 13.74 10.44
N LEU A 136 9.64 14.29 9.38
CA LEU A 136 10.07 13.53 8.21
C LEU A 136 11.54 13.16 8.39
N LEU A 137 11.84 11.88 8.21
CA LEU A 137 13.22 11.39 8.28
C LEU A 137 13.93 11.65 6.94
N SER A 138 15.26 11.76 6.98
CA SER A 138 16.09 11.91 5.77
C SER A 138 16.38 10.55 5.10
N THR A 139 15.39 9.66 5.12
CA THR A 139 15.41 8.35 4.46
C THR A 139 14.93 8.49 3.00
N TRP A 140 15.20 7.47 2.17
CA TRP A 140 14.80 7.46 0.77
C TRP A 140 13.28 7.65 0.59
N ASP A 141 12.48 7.13 1.54
CA ASP A 141 11.01 7.14 1.55
C ASP A 141 10.40 8.34 2.29
N ARG A 142 11.25 9.27 2.79
CA ARG A 142 10.79 10.41 3.60
C ARG A 142 9.85 9.96 4.72
N PHE A 143 10.24 8.93 5.47
CA PHE A 143 9.40 8.26 6.46
C PHE A 143 8.80 9.25 7.45
N GLN A 144 7.47 9.23 7.57
CA GLN A 144 6.72 10.11 8.46
C GLN A 144 6.60 9.51 9.85
N VAL A 145 7.16 10.19 10.84
CA VAL A 145 6.98 9.88 12.26
C VAL A 145 5.97 10.87 12.86
N PRO A 146 4.76 10.44 13.21
CA PRO A 146 3.80 11.29 13.89
C PRO A 146 4.29 11.63 15.29
N LEU A 147 4.06 12.85 15.71
CA LEU A 147 4.42 13.29 17.07
C LEU A 147 3.19 13.20 18.00
N PRO A 148 3.40 13.00 19.30
CA PRO A 148 2.32 12.93 20.29
C PRO A 148 1.43 14.17 20.29
N PHE A 149 0.18 13.98 20.72
CA PHE A 149 -0.82 15.06 20.85
C PHE A 149 -1.08 15.79 19.54
N SER A 150 -1.17 15.03 18.46
CA SER A 150 -1.44 15.52 17.12
C SER A 150 -2.69 14.87 16.55
N HIS A 151 -3.48 15.62 15.82
CA HIS A 151 -4.51 15.06 14.96
C HIS A 151 -3.94 14.73 13.58
N GLY A 152 -4.62 13.87 12.87
CA GLY A 152 -4.24 13.47 11.52
C GLY A 152 -5.46 13.15 10.68
N VAL A 153 -5.22 12.86 9.42
CA VAL A 153 -6.24 12.49 8.43
C VAL A 153 -5.80 11.27 7.64
N PHE A 154 -6.76 10.43 7.29
CA PHE A 154 -6.65 9.43 6.22
C PHE A 154 -7.42 9.93 5.01
N VAL A 155 -6.80 9.86 3.85
CA VAL A 155 -7.40 10.20 2.55
C VAL A 155 -7.41 8.94 1.70
N TRP A 156 -8.62 8.46 1.41
CA TRP A 156 -8.87 7.31 0.56
C TRP A 156 -9.18 7.79 -0.85
N SER A 157 -8.68 7.09 -1.83
CA SER A 157 -9.05 7.28 -3.24
C SER A 157 -10.12 6.28 -3.66
N ASP A 158 -10.63 6.43 -4.87
CA ASP A 158 -11.53 5.45 -5.47
C ASP A 158 -10.81 4.12 -5.72
N ALA A 159 -11.59 3.05 -5.72
CA ALA A 159 -11.09 1.72 -6.04
C ALA A 159 -10.68 1.64 -7.52
N ILE A 160 -9.55 1.01 -7.79
CA ILE A 160 -9.00 0.81 -9.14
C ILE A 160 -9.10 -0.66 -9.47
N ASP A 161 -9.94 -0.99 -10.43
CA ASP A 161 -10.08 -2.34 -10.97
C ASP A 161 -9.07 -2.59 -12.08
N VAL A 162 -8.57 -3.84 -12.16
CA VAL A 162 -7.67 -4.29 -13.22
C VAL A 162 -8.29 -5.51 -13.90
N ALA A 163 -8.58 -5.39 -15.19
CA ALA A 163 -9.17 -6.46 -15.95
C ALA A 163 -8.24 -7.69 -16.01
N ARG A 164 -8.81 -8.91 -15.93
CA ARG A 164 -8.01 -10.16 -15.95
C ARG A 164 -7.30 -10.39 -17.26
N ASP A 165 -7.85 -9.92 -18.35
CA ASP A 165 -7.34 -9.97 -19.72
C ASP A 165 -6.53 -8.72 -20.11
N ALA A 166 -6.21 -7.84 -19.14
CA ALA A 166 -5.42 -6.63 -19.39
C ALA A 166 -4.09 -6.97 -20.06
N ASP A 167 -3.82 -6.36 -21.19
CA ASP A 167 -2.55 -6.41 -21.89
C ASP A 167 -1.47 -5.56 -21.20
N ALA A 168 -0.28 -5.52 -21.76
CA ALA A 168 0.83 -4.76 -21.17
C ALA A 168 0.55 -3.25 -21.08
N ALA A 169 -0.12 -2.68 -22.06
CA ALA A 169 -0.46 -1.26 -22.08
C ALA A 169 -1.53 -0.93 -21.03
N ALA A 170 -2.55 -1.78 -20.90
CA ALA A 170 -3.58 -1.64 -19.88
C ALA A 170 -3.02 -1.80 -18.46
N LEU A 171 -2.07 -2.72 -18.25
CA LEU A 171 -1.38 -2.88 -16.97
C LEU A 171 -0.54 -1.65 -16.61
N GLU A 172 0.19 -1.09 -17.56
CA GLU A 172 0.96 0.14 -17.33
C GLU A 172 0.03 1.33 -17.04
N ALA A 173 -1.08 1.45 -17.76
CA ALA A 173 -2.09 2.47 -17.49
C ALA A 173 -2.68 2.33 -16.06
N ALA A 174 -2.96 1.11 -15.63
CA ALA A 174 -3.45 0.83 -14.27
C ALA A 174 -2.37 1.13 -13.22
N ARG A 175 -1.10 0.77 -13.46
CA ARG A 175 0.02 1.11 -12.57
C ARG A 175 0.14 2.63 -12.38
N LEU A 176 0.09 3.38 -13.48
CA LEU A 176 0.10 4.84 -13.44
C LEU A 176 -1.14 5.41 -12.74
N ALA A 177 -2.31 4.78 -12.88
CA ALA A 177 -3.51 5.19 -12.16
C ALA A 177 -3.35 5.02 -10.64
N VAL A 178 -2.81 3.89 -10.19
CA VAL A 178 -2.49 3.65 -8.76
C VAL A 178 -1.47 4.68 -8.25
N GLU A 179 -0.40 4.92 -9.00
CA GLU A 179 0.63 5.91 -8.66
C GLU A 179 0.03 7.32 -8.51
N ARG A 180 -0.75 7.77 -9.50
CA ARG A 180 -1.40 9.09 -9.46
C ARG A 180 -2.38 9.22 -8.29
N ALA A 181 -3.19 8.19 -8.03
CA ALA A 181 -4.14 8.18 -6.93
C ALA A 181 -3.44 8.27 -5.57
N LEU A 182 -2.35 7.51 -5.38
CA LEU A 182 -1.54 7.57 -4.16
C LEU A 182 -0.84 8.92 -3.97
N ASN A 183 -0.30 9.49 -5.05
CA ASN A 183 0.35 10.80 -5.00
C ASN A 183 -0.67 11.90 -4.68
N HIS A 184 -1.84 11.84 -5.31
CA HIS A 184 -2.94 12.77 -5.02
C HIS A 184 -3.41 12.67 -3.57
N ALA A 185 -3.71 11.46 -3.07
CA ALA A 185 -4.12 11.25 -1.69
C ALA A 185 -3.06 11.71 -0.68
N THR A 186 -1.77 11.54 -1.02
CA THR A 186 -0.66 11.98 -0.18
C THR A 186 -0.57 13.50 -0.13
N ALA A 187 -0.64 14.16 -1.29
CA ALA A 187 -0.61 15.60 -1.39
C ALA A 187 -1.81 16.24 -0.65
N GLU A 188 -2.99 15.64 -0.79
CA GLU A 188 -4.20 16.12 -0.13
C GLU A 188 -4.12 15.94 1.39
N ALA A 189 -3.67 14.79 1.87
CA ALA A 189 -3.44 14.57 3.31
C ALA A 189 -2.45 15.58 3.88
N ASP A 190 -1.37 15.87 3.16
CA ASP A 190 -0.37 16.86 3.57
C ASP A 190 -0.96 18.26 3.65
N ARG A 191 -1.71 18.71 2.63
CA ARG A 191 -2.37 20.03 2.62
C ARG A 191 -3.36 20.18 3.78
N LEU A 192 -4.19 19.17 4.02
CA LEU A 192 -5.17 19.18 5.11
C LEU A 192 -4.51 19.29 6.49
N MET A 193 -3.29 18.81 6.63
CA MET A 193 -2.51 18.91 7.86
C MET A 193 -1.60 20.14 7.90
N GLY A 194 -1.67 21.03 6.89
CA GLY A 194 -0.92 22.28 6.84
C GLY A 194 0.53 22.10 6.37
N HIS A 195 0.82 21.05 5.59
CA HIS A 195 2.15 20.80 5.04
C HIS A 195 2.19 21.01 3.52
N SER A 196 3.35 21.41 3.02
CA SER A 196 3.62 21.36 1.58
C SER A 196 3.69 19.91 1.12
N PRO A 197 3.05 19.55 0.00
CA PRO A 197 3.16 18.23 -0.59
C PRO A 197 4.61 17.87 -0.92
N LEU A 198 4.91 16.58 -0.82
CA LEU A 198 6.21 16.04 -1.23
C LEU A 198 6.17 15.69 -2.72
N GLU A 199 7.26 16.00 -3.43
CA GLU A 199 7.41 15.66 -4.84
C GLU A 199 7.94 14.23 -5.00
N PRO A 200 7.33 13.40 -5.86
CA PRO A 200 7.83 12.07 -6.19
C PRO A 200 9.23 12.14 -6.82
N ALA A 201 9.99 11.06 -6.70
CA ALA A 201 11.26 10.95 -7.44
C ALA A 201 11.05 11.12 -8.95
N SER A 202 12.07 11.55 -9.67
CA SER A 202 12.02 11.59 -11.14
C SER A 202 11.70 10.20 -11.70
N PRO A 203 10.94 10.07 -12.80
CA PRO A 203 10.79 8.79 -13.47
C PRO A 203 12.16 8.20 -13.78
N SER A 204 12.35 6.92 -13.47
CA SER A 204 13.56 6.21 -13.92
C SER A 204 13.56 6.17 -15.45
N ALA A 205 14.67 6.60 -16.07
CA ALA A 205 14.87 6.52 -17.50
C ALA A 205 14.95 5.05 -17.94
#